data_0791278be8c7af3101fed6425c3d0a33
#
_entry.id   0791278be8c7af3101fed6425c3d0a33
#
_cell.length_a   1.000
_cell.length_b   1.000
_cell.length_c   1.000
_cell.angle_alpha   90.00
_cell.angle_beta   90.00
_cell.angle_gamma   90.00
#
_symmetry.space_group_name_H-M   'P 1'
#
loop_
_entity.id
_entity.type
_entity.pdbx_description
1 polymer ?
#
loop_
_entity_poly.entity_id
_entity_poly.type
_entity_poly.pdbx_seq_one_letter_code
_entity_poly.pdbx_strand_id
1 'polypeptide(L)'
;MSREKLPEEVERAIARLRSRLSDRYPDARAYLFGSYANGTWLEDSDLDILLVSERFRGQSFAERIAKVRRLVPNDVSFEILAYTLEEFERAKTRSVVIQDASRYWRRIM
;
A
#
# COMPACT_ATOMS: atom_id res chain seq x y z
N MET A 1 19.98 -8.27 9.46
CA MET A 1 20.32 -8.12 8.05
C MET A 1 19.03 -7.93 7.25
N SER A 2 18.93 -6.88 6.47
CA SER A 2 17.73 -6.61 5.69
C SER A 2 17.68 -7.47 4.42
N ARG A 3 16.48 -7.82 3.99
CA ARG A 3 16.23 -8.57 2.76
C ARG A 3 15.78 -7.58 1.70
N GLU A 4 16.36 -7.66 0.52
CA GLU A 4 15.98 -6.77 -0.58
C GLU A 4 14.99 -7.41 -1.54
N LYS A 5 15.13 -8.71 -1.76
CA LYS A 5 14.27 -9.44 -2.69
C LYS A 5 13.07 -10.03 -1.96
N LEU A 6 11.89 -9.71 -2.46
CA LEU A 6 10.64 -10.21 -1.90
C LEU A 6 10.43 -11.69 -2.27
N PRO A 7 9.73 -12.46 -1.41
CA PRO A 7 9.33 -13.82 -1.77
C PRO A 7 8.49 -13.81 -3.05
N GLU A 8 8.59 -14.88 -3.82
CA GLU A 8 7.89 -15.01 -5.10
C GLU A 8 6.38 -14.86 -4.98
N GLU A 9 5.79 -15.45 -3.94
CA GLU A 9 4.35 -15.34 -3.69
C GLU A 9 3.91 -13.90 -3.42
N VAL A 10 4.76 -13.13 -2.75
CA VAL A 10 4.52 -11.72 -2.46
C VAL A 10 4.62 -10.90 -3.74
N GLU A 11 5.62 -11.16 -4.57
CA GLU A 11 5.77 -10.52 -5.87
C GLU A 11 4.53 -10.75 -6.75
N ARG A 12 4.02 -11.98 -6.77
CA ARG A 12 2.82 -12.33 -7.54
C ARG A 12 1.58 -11.62 -7.00
N ALA A 13 1.45 -11.55 -5.66
CA ALA A 13 0.32 -10.87 -5.03
C ALA A 13 0.34 -9.38 -5.37
N ILE A 14 1.51 -8.74 -5.32
CA ILE A 14 1.67 -7.33 -5.67
C ILE A 14 1.33 -7.11 -7.15
N ALA A 15 1.78 -7.98 -8.04
CA ALA A 15 1.51 -7.86 -9.47
C ALA A 15 0.00 -7.95 -9.76
N ARG A 16 -0.70 -8.87 -9.11
CA ARG A 16 -2.16 -9.01 -9.26
C ARG A 16 -2.89 -7.78 -8.71
N LEU A 17 -2.48 -7.31 -7.55
CA LEU A 17 -3.05 -6.10 -6.97
C LEU A 17 -2.85 -4.89 -7.88
N ARG A 18 -1.63 -4.71 -8.39
CA ARG A 18 -1.29 -3.62 -9.30
C ARG A 18 -2.19 -3.63 -10.54
N SER A 19 -2.41 -4.78 -11.13
CA SER A 19 -3.26 -4.93 -12.31
C SER A 19 -4.69 -4.48 -12.02
N ARG A 20 -5.26 -4.94 -10.90
CA ARG A 20 -6.62 -4.59 -10.50
C ARG A 20 -6.76 -3.11 -10.13
N LEU A 21 -5.75 -2.56 -9.45
CA LEU A 21 -5.74 -1.14 -9.09
C LEU A 21 -5.66 -0.26 -10.32
N SER A 22 -4.87 -0.64 -11.32
CA SER A 22 -4.74 0.13 -12.57
C SER A 22 -6.08 0.29 -13.27
N ASP A 23 -6.92 -0.74 -13.20
CA ASP A 23 -8.24 -0.70 -13.82
C ASP A 23 -9.22 0.20 -13.08
N ARG A 24 -9.21 0.16 -11.74
CA ARG A 24 -10.18 0.87 -10.90
C ARG A 24 -9.71 2.26 -10.49
N TYR A 25 -8.42 2.45 -10.36
CA TYR A 25 -7.80 3.70 -9.91
C TYR A 25 -6.64 4.05 -10.83
N PRO A 26 -6.93 4.44 -12.10
CA PRO A 26 -5.86 4.68 -13.08
C PRO A 26 -4.92 5.83 -12.72
N ASP A 27 -5.37 6.76 -11.86
CA ASP A 27 -4.56 7.88 -11.38
C ASP A 27 -3.70 7.51 -10.17
N ALA A 28 -3.87 6.31 -9.61
CA ALA A 28 -3.30 5.98 -8.31
C ALA A 28 -1.79 5.82 -8.34
N ARG A 29 -1.18 6.22 -7.23
CA ARG A 29 0.17 5.82 -6.87
C ARG A 29 0.06 4.83 -5.72
N ALA A 30 0.92 3.83 -5.69
CA ALA A 30 0.94 2.84 -4.63
C ALA A 30 2.36 2.60 -4.16
N TYR A 31 2.50 2.48 -2.84
CA TYR A 31 3.79 2.26 -2.19
C TYR A 31 3.70 1.07 -1.26
N LEU A 32 4.71 0.21 -1.32
CA LEU A 32 4.91 -0.83 -0.32
C LEU A 32 5.72 -0.22 0.82
N PHE A 33 5.25 -0.37 2.05
CA PHE A 33 5.97 0.12 3.23
C PHE A 33 6.02 -0.98 4.31
N GLY A 34 6.49 -0.64 5.50
CA GLY A 34 6.57 -1.59 6.61
C GLY A 34 7.64 -2.64 6.42
N SER A 35 7.45 -3.80 7.06
CA SER A 35 8.49 -4.83 7.16
C SER A 35 8.93 -5.40 5.82
N TYR A 36 8.02 -5.57 4.88
CA TYR A 36 8.38 -6.06 3.55
C TYR A 36 9.20 -5.04 2.76
N ALA A 37 9.01 -3.76 3.00
CA ALA A 37 9.78 -2.72 2.33
C ALA A 37 11.17 -2.58 2.92
N ASN A 38 11.31 -2.68 4.25
CA ASN A 38 12.60 -2.50 4.90
C ASN A 38 13.41 -3.80 5.10
N GLY A 39 12.85 -4.95 4.69
CA GLY A 39 13.56 -6.21 4.71
C GLY A 39 13.54 -6.94 6.05
N THR A 40 12.62 -6.58 6.94
CA THR A 40 12.54 -7.18 8.29
C THR A 40 11.31 -8.05 8.48
N TRP A 41 10.66 -8.48 7.40
CA TRP A 41 9.44 -9.26 7.51
C TRP A 41 9.66 -10.62 8.16
N LEU A 42 8.60 -11.09 8.83
CA LEU A 42 8.48 -12.43 9.39
C LEU A 42 7.48 -13.23 8.54
N GLU A 43 7.37 -14.51 8.83
CA GLU A 43 6.49 -15.41 8.07
C GLU A 43 5.04 -14.95 8.03
N ASP A 44 4.55 -14.36 9.12
CA ASP A 44 3.17 -13.92 9.26
C ASP A 44 2.99 -12.41 9.08
N SER A 45 3.98 -11.72 8.51
CA SER A 45 3.89 -10.28 8.27
C SER A 45 2.83 -9.96 7.23
N ASP A 46 2.15 -8.81 7.42
CA ASP A 46 1.22 -8.28 6.43
C ASP A 46 1.96 -7.45 5.39
N LEU A 47 1.40 -7.39 4.18
CA LEU A 47 1.85 -6.44 3.16
C LEU A 47 1.21 -5.09 3.44
N ASP A 48 2.02 -4.10 3.75
CA ASP A 48 1.56 -2.75 4.03
C ASP A 48 1.58 -1.92 2.75
N ILE A 49 0.39 -1.52 2.28
CA ILE A 49 0.24 -0.78 1.02
C ILE A 49 -0.38 0.58 1.30
N LEU A 50 0.24 1.61 0.77
CA LEU A 50 -0.26 2.98 0.80
C LEU A 50 -0.73 3.35 -0.60
N LEU A 51 -1.99 3.74 -0.71
CA LEU A 51 -2.60 4.17 -1.98
C LEU A 51 -2.90 5.66 -1.95
N VAL A 52 -2.62 6.33 -3.07
CA VAL A 52 -2.95 7.73 -3.24
C VAL A 52 -3.77 7.88 -4.52
N SER A 53 -5.03 8.31 -4.41
CA SER A 53 -5.90 8.51 -5.57
C SER A 53 -6.95 9.58 -5.28
N GLU A 54 -7.23 10.43 -6.25
CA GLU A 54 -8.30 11.43 -6.14
C GLU A 54 -9.70 10.80 -6.14
N ARG A 55 -9.80 9.56 -6.56
CA ARG A 55 -11.06 8.83 -6.53
C ARG A 55 -11.54 8.50 -5.11
N PHE A 56 -10.68 8.66 -4.11
CA PHE A 56 -11.05 8.50 -2.71
C PHE A 56 -11.74 9.75 -2.12
N ARG A 57 -11.75 10.85 -2.86
CA ARG A 57 -12.33 12.10 -2.37
C ARG A 57 -13.80 11.94 -2.04
N GLY A 58 -14.21 12.46 -0.88
CA GLY A 58 -15.60 12.38 -0.44
C GLY A 58 -15.98 11.07 0.23
N GLN A 59 -15.07 10.11 0.31
CA GLN A 59 -15.31 8.82 0.96
C GLN A 59 -14.64 8.78 2.31
N SER A 60 -15.27 8.11 3.28
CA SER A 60 -14.66 7.85 4.58
C SER A 60 -13.51 6.85 4.42
N PHE A 61 -12.62 6.79 5.38
CA PHE A 61 -11.54 5.79 5.36
C PHE A 61 -12.10 4.37 5.32
N ALA A 62 -13.16 4.09 6.07
CA ALA A 62 -13.79 2.77 6.07
C ALA A 62 -14.32 2.39 4.69
N GLU A 63 -14.94 3.33 3.98
CA GLU A 63 -15.44 3.10 2.62
C GLU A 63 -14.30 2.79 1.66
N ARG A 64 -13.20 3.55 1.76
CA ARG A 64 -12.01 3.35 0.91
C ARG A 64 -11.42 1.97 1.10
N ILE A 65 -11.22 1.60 2.35
CA ILE A 65 -10.64 0.30 2.71
C ILE A 65 -11.54 -0.84 2.21
N ALA A 66 -12.87 -0.74 2.43
CA ALA A 66 -13.80 -1.76 1.98
C ALA A 66 -13.75 -1.97 0.47
N LYS A 67 -13.64 -0.88 -0.30
CA LYS A 67 -13.54 -0.95 -1.76
C LYS A 67 -12.22 -1.56 -2.23
N VAL A 68 -11.11 -1.15 -1.61
CA VAL A 68 -9.79 -1.65 -1.99
C VAL A 68 -9.65 -3.13 -1.62
N ARG A 69 -10.20 -3.55 -0.48
CA ARG A 69 -10.13 -4.94 -0.05
C ARG A 69 -10.76 -5.91 -1.05
N ARG A 70 -11.72 -5.45 -1.85
CA ARG A 70 -12.31 -6.29 -2.91
C ARG A 70 -11.33 -6.58 -4.04
N LEU A 71 -10.25 -5.81 -4.13
CA LEU A 71 -9.24 -5.94 -5.18
C LEU A 71 -8.01 -6.71 -4.72
N VAL A 72 -7.80 -6.86 -3.41
CA VAL A 72 -6.62 -7.57 -2.91
C VAL A 72 -6.77 -9.07 -3.05
N PRO A 73 -5.69 -9.77 -3.42
CA PRO A 73 -5.68 -11.23 -3.44
C PRO A 73 -5.94 -11.82 -2.06
N ASN A 74 -6.61 -12.97 -2.01
CA ASN A 74 -7.00 -13.61 -0.74
C ASN A 74 -5.88 -14.43 -0.10
N ASP A 75 -4.83 -14.72 -0.84
CA ASP A 75 -3.76 -15.63 -0.39
C ASP A 75 -2.65 -14.94 0.39
N VAL A 76 -2.71 -13.61 0.52
CA VAL A 76 -1.75 -12.83 1.30
C VAL A 76 -2.52 -11.80 2.14
N SER A 77 -2.05 -11.56 3.34
CA SER A 77 -2.65 -10.56 4.23
C SER A 77 -2.16 -9.16 3.88
N PHE A 78 -3.08 -8.21 3.79
CA PHE A 78 -2.78 -6.81 3.42
C PHE A 78 -3.29 -5.85 4.48
N GLU A 79 -2.48 -4.82 4.77
CA GLU A 79 -2.88 -3.62 5.48
C GLU A 79 -2.89 -2.47 4.48
N ILE A 80 -4.00 -1.72 4.42
CA ILE A 80 -4.19 -0.68 3.41
C ILE A 80 -4.37 0.68 4.06
N LEU A 81 -3.61 1.66 3.59
CA LEU A 81 -3.85 3.08 3.85
C LEU A 81 -4.24 3.73 2.52
N ALA A 82 -5.30 4.53 2.53
CA ALA A 82 -5.85 5.12 1.31
C ALA A 82 -6.08 6.62 1.50
N TYR A 83 -5.39 7.43 0.72
CA TYR A 83 -5.40 8.89 0.81
C TYR A 83 -5.71 9.54 -0.53
N THR A 84 -6.31 10.73 -0.49
CA THR A 84 -6.24 11.64 -1.64
C THR A 84 -4.85 12.28 -1.67
N LEU A 85 -4.48 12.92 -2.77
CA LEU A 85 -3.18 13.57 -2.86
C LEU A 85 -3.01 14.64 -1.77
N GLU A 86 -4.05 15.43 -1.53
CA GLU A 86 -4.01 16.47 -0.51
C GLU A 86 -3.77 15.90 0.90
N GLU A 87 -4.49 14.81 1.23
CA GLU A 87 -4.32 14.11 2.51
C GLU A 87 -2.92 13.53 2.64
N PHE A 88 -2.41 12.97 1.58
CA PHE A 88 -1.06 12.38 1.54
C PHE A 88 0.01 13.42 1.79
N GLU A 89 -0.07 14.57 1.09
CA GLU A 89 0.88 15.66 1.28
C GLU A 89 0.85 16.18 2.71
N ARG A 90 -0.33 16.27 3.31
CA ARG A 90 -0.49 16.69 4.70
C ARG A 90 0.08 15.65 5.66
N ALA A 91 -0.16 14.38 5.39
CA ALA A 91 0.32 13.27 6.23
C ALA A 91 1.84 13.19 6.26
N LYS A 92 2.52 13.54 5.17
CA LYS A 92 3.99 13.54 5.12
C LYS A 92 4.62 14.44 6.18
N THR A 93 3.94 15.49 6.58
CA THR A 93 4.46 16.44 7.57
C THR A 93 3.87 16.25 8.96
N ARG A 94 2.74 15.55 9.08
CA ARG A 94 2.00 15.44 10.36
C ARG A 94 1.90 14.04 10.91
N SER A 95 2.02 13.02 10.07
CA SER A 95 1.85 11.64 10.50
C SER A 95 3.20 10.98 10.76
N VAL A 96 3.41 10.51 11.99
CA VAL A 96 4.62 9.75 12.35
C VAL A 96 4.69 8.46 11.53
N VAL A 97 3.54 7.81 11.32
CA VAL A 97 3.47 6.56 10.53
C VAL A 97 3.95 6.80 9.10
N ILE A 98 3.47 7.87 8.45
CA ILE A 98 3.87 8.18 7.07
C ILE A 98 5.32 8.64 6.99
N GLN A 99 5.78 9.41 7.95
CA GLN A 99 7.19 9.85 7.99
C GLN A 99 8.13 8.65 8.13
N ASP A 100 7.79 7.70 9.00
CA ASP A 100 8.55 6.48 9.16
C ASP A 100 8.50 5.62 7.88
N ALA A 101 7.32 5.43 7.33
CA ALA A 101 7.12 4.65 6.10
C ALA A 101 7.95 5.22 4.94
N SER A 102 8.02 6.55 4.81
CA SER A 102 8.73 7.22 3.72
C SER A 102 10.22 6.92 3.67
N ARG A 103 10.80 6.46 4.77
CA ARG A 103 12.23 6.14 4.85
C ARG A 103 12.58 4.87 4.07
N TYR A 104 11.59 3.96 3.89
CA TYR A 104 11.84 2.63 3.34
C TYR A 104 10.87 2.24 2.24
N TRP A 105 9.84 3.05 1.97
CA TRP A 105 8.82 2.63 1.04
C TRP A 105 9.37 2.41 -0.37
N ARG A 106 8.74 1.49 -1.09
CA ARG A 106 9.07 1.20 -2.49
C ARG A 106 7.82 1.49 -3.33
N ARG A 107 7.98 2.28 -4.35
CA ARG A 107 6.88 2.56 -5.25
C ARG A 107 6.59 1.32 -6.10
N ILE A 108 5.33 0.86 -6.08
CA ILE A 108 4.92 -0.31 -6.85
C ILE A 108 3.96 0.06 -8.00
N MET A 109 3.47 1.29 -8.00
CA MET A 109 2.58 1.75 -9.07
C MET A 109 2.66 3.25 -9.25
#